data_34de863c69b8bb71e580f4ab1a7fbc90
#
_entry.id   34de863c69b8bb71e580f4ab1a7fbc90
#
_cell.length_a   1.000
_cell.length_b   1.000
_cell.length_c   1.000
_cell.angle_alpha   90.00
_cell.angle_beta   90.00
_cell.angle_gamma   90.00
#
_symmetry.space_group_name_H-M   'P 1'
#
loop_
_entity.id
_entity.type
_entity.pdbx_description
1 polymer ?
#
loop_
_entity_poly.entity_id
_entity_poly.type
_entity_poly.pdbx_seq_one_letter_code
_entity_poly.pdbx_strand_id
1 'polypeptide(L)'
;IDGENVVGQDLNVVVAKIKGPEGTSVELGIRHENKGEIETITVERRKIEVVRLESEMLEDNIGYIWIYEFEGKTLSEFEDAYNKLKEDGMNGLIVDLRDNPGGDLDVVINLCDMFLDDGLILYTKDKNGKNQEFMADADCEKLPMVIITNENSASASEIFTGCLKERGVAKVVGKNTFGKGIVQALFELEDGSGIKITESEYYLPNDICIHGVGIAPDYEVELDYEAYLKDKTDAQKDKAIEVMKELLND
;
A
#
# COMPACT_ATOMS: atom_id res chain seq x y z
N ILE A 1 -2.85 -7.77 31.09
CA ILE A 1 -2.20 -8.91 30.46
C ILE A 1 -1.86 -9.89 31.57
N ASP A 2 -2.35 -11.14 31.47
CA ASP A 2 -2.15 -12.20 32.48
C ASP A 2 -2.45 -11.74 33.91
N GLY A 3 -3.54 -10.97 34.10
CA GLY A 3 -3.96 -10.38 35.37
C GLY A 3 -3.22 -9.11 35.78
N GLU A 4 -2.16 -8.70 35.07
CA GLU A 4 -1.43 -7.45 35.35
C GLU A 4 -2.10 -6.25 34.65
N ASN A 5 -2.25 -5.14 35.37
CA ASN A 5 -2.76 -3.90 34.79
C ASN A 5 -1.62 -3.16 34.05
N VAL A 6 -1.80 -2.98 32.73
CA VAL A 6 -0.83 -2.32 31.85
C VAL A 6 -1.32 -0.96 31.32
N VAL A 7 -2.44 -0.46 31.85
CA VAL A 7 -3.00 0.85 31.42
C VAL A 7 -1.99 1.97 31.72
N GLY A 8 -1.66 2.75 30.71
CA GLY A 8 -0.69 3.85 30.80
C GLY A 8 0.79 3.44 30.76
N GLN A 9 1.09 2.15 30.59
CA GLN A 9 2.47 1.71 30.33
C GLN A 9 2.86 2.03 28.87
N ASP A 10 4.18 2.10 28.61
CA ASP A 10 4.71 2.25 27.25
C ASP A 10 4.25 1.10 26.35
N LEU A 11 3.86 1.43 25.11
CA LEU A 11 3.31 0.48 24.17
C LEU A 11 4.28 -0.69 23.88
N ASN A 12 5.57 -0.43 23.77
CA ASN A 12 6.57 -1.48 23.48
C ASN A 12 6.67 -2.48 24.64
N VAL A 13 6.54 -1.99 25.88
CA VAL A 13 6.52 -2.83 27.09
C VAL A 13 5.27 -3.72 27.06
N VAL A 14 4.11 -3.15 26.71
CA VAL A 14 2.84 -3.88 26.59
C VAL A 14 2.94 -4.95 25.50
N VAL A 15 3.43 -4.57 24.31
CA VAL A 15 3.64 -5.49 23.17
C VAL A 15 4.59 -6.63 23.53
N ALA A 16 5.70 -6.34 24.24
CA ALA A 16 6.65 -7.36 24.67
C ALA A 16 6.01 -8.40 25.63
N LYS A 17 5.06 -7.99 26.46
CA LYS A 17 4.30 -8.89 27.34
C LYS A 17 3.28 -9.75 26.57
N ILE A 18 2.69 -9.21 25.48
CA ILE A 18 1.75 -9.94 24.63
C ILE A 18 2.49 -10.99 23.79
N LYS A 19 3.63 -10.61 23.20
CA LYS A 19 4.47 -11.52 22.41
C LYS A 19 5.08 -12.62 23.29
N GLY A 20 5.40 -13.76 22.67
CA GLY A 20 6.03 -14.88 23.35
C GLY A 20 6.20 -16.08 22.41
N PRO A 21 6.69 -17.23 22.93
CA PRO A 21 6.88 -18.44 22.13
C PRO A 21 5.59 -18.92 21.49
N GLU A 22 5.70 -19.42 20.27
CA GLU A 22 4.60 -20.06 19.53
C GLU A 22 3.98 -21.21 20.34
N GLY A 23 2.65 -21.37 20.26
CA GLY A 23 1.89 -22.38 20.97
C GLY A 23 1.62 -22.06 22.45
N THR A 24 2.14 -20.95 23.00
CA THR A 24 1.78 -20.47 24.34
C THR A 24 0.55 -19.56 24.25
N SER A 25 -0.13 -19.36 25.38
CA SER A 25 -1.30 -18.48 25.45
C SER A 25 -0.99 -17.23 26.28
N VAL A 26 -1.73 -16.17 26.04
CA VAL A 26 -1.77 -14.95 26.84
C VAL A 26 -3.22 -14.58 27.15
N GLU A 27 -3.49 -14.11 28.35
CA GLU A 27 -4.80 -13.61 28.77
C GLU A 27 -4.82 -12.08 28.65
N LEU A 28 -5.77 -11.55 27.86
CA LEU A 28 -5.94 -10.11 27.63
C LEU A 28 -7.24 -9.65 28.27
N GLY A 29 -7.15 -8.73 29.22
CA GLY A 29 -8.28 -7.98 29.76
C GLY A 29 -8.54 -6.72 28.92
N ILE A 30 -9.65 -6.67 28.18
CA ILE A 30 -10.01 -5.57 27.29
C ILE A 30 -11.14 -4.75 27.90
N ARG A 31 -10.96 -3.44 27.99
CA ARG A 31 -12.04 -2.52 28.38
C ARG A 31 -12.57 -1.81 27.12
N HIS A 32 -13.81 -2.08 26.78
CA HIS A 32 -14.53 -1.37 25.73
C HIS A 32 -15.05 -0.02 26.25
N GLU A 33 -14.97 1.04 25.44
CA GLU A 33 -15.38 2.40 25.84
C GLU A 33 -16.83 2.48 26.35
N ASN A 34 -17.73 1.66 25.80
CA ASN A 34 -19.15 1.69 26.10
C ASN A 34 -19.62 0.59 27.08
N LYS A 35 -18.72 -0.27 27.57
CA LYS A 35 -19.01 -1.33 28.53
C LYS A 35 -18.09 -1.15 29.73
N GLY A 36 -18.62 -0.82 30.89
CA GLY A 36 -17.84 -0.61 32.12
C GLY A 36 -17.12 -1.87 32.64
N GLU A 37 -17.33 -3.03 32.01
CA GLU A 37 -16.78 -4.32 32.37
C GLU A 37 -15.53 -4.65 31.51
N ILE A 38 -14.60 -5.40 32.12
CA ILE A 38 -13.41 -5.92 31.44
C ILE A 38 -13.78 -7.28 30.86
N GLU A 39 -13.68 -7.41 29.55
CA GLU A 39 -13.78 -8.69 28.85
C GLU A 39 -12.42 -9.38 28.86
N THR A 40 -12.37 -10.64 29.28
CA THR A 40 -11.14 -11.43 29.27
C THR A 40 -11.13 -12.36 28.08
N ILE A 41 -10.08 -12.24 27.23
CA ILE A 41 -9.89 -13.05 26.04
C ILE A 41 -8.56 -13.79 26.17
N THR A 42 -8.57 -15.10 25.98
CA THR A 42 -7.35 -15.90 25.88
C THR A 42 -6.94 -16.02 24.42
N VAL A 43 -5.72 -15.60 24.09
CA VAL A 43 -5.15 -15.65 22.75
C VAL A 43 -3.99 -16.62 22.71
N GLU A 44 -4.04 -17.61 21.80
CA GLU A 44 -2.90 -18.48 21.53
C GLU A 44 -1.89 -17.75 20.63
N ARG A 45 -0.62 -17.74 21.02
CA ARG A 45 0.46 -17.16 20.23
C ARG A 45 0.81 -18.08 19.07
N ARG A 46 0.76 -17.53 17.86
CA ARG A 46 1.10 -18.22 16.62
C ARG A 46 2.06 -17.37 15.81
N LYS A 47 2.83 -18.03 14.95
CA LYS A 47 3.52 -17.31 13.88
C LYS A 47 2.46 -16.77 12.92
N ILE A 48 2.40 -15.45 12.80
CA ILE A 48 1.48 -14.77 11.89
C ILE A 48 2.17 -14.65 10.55
N GLU A 49 1.56 -15.20 9.51
CA GLU A 49 1.94 -14.87 8.13
C GLU A 49 1.30 -13.52 7.81
N VAL A 50 2.14 -12.56 7.46
CA VAL A 50 1.68 -11.23 7.06
C VAL A 50 1.09 -11.35 5.67
N VAL A 51 -0.22 -11.10 5.55
CA VAL A 51 -0.88 -10.97 4.25
C VAL A 51 -0.53 -9.58 3.71
N ARG A 52 0.18 -9.53 2.59
CA ARG A 52 0.63 -8.28 1.95
C ARG A 52 -0.25 -7.83 0.84
N LEU A 53 -0.96 -8.76 0.24
CA LEU A 53 -1.94 -8.48 -0.80
C LEU A 53 -3.04 -9.55 -0.81
N GLU A 54 -4.17 -9.19 -1.40
CA GLU A 54 -5.25 -10.12 -1.77
C GLU A 54 -5.57 -9.93 -3.24
N SER A 55 -6.00 -11.00 -3.91
CA SER A 55 -6.36 -10.95 -5.32
C SER A 55 -7.63 -11.75 -5.62
N GLU A 56 -8.42 -11.24 -6.54
CA GLU A 56 -9.62 -11.90 -7.04
C GLU A 56 -9.87 -11.57 -8.51
N MET A 57 -10.58 -12.46 -9.21
CA MET A 57 -11.14 -12.17 -10.52
C MET A 57 -12.56 -11.64 -10.35
N LEU A 58 -12.80 -10.41 -10.79
CA LEU A 58 -14.14 -9.81 -10.82
C LEU A 58 -14.91 -10.23 -12.09
N GLU A 59 -16.17 -9.78 -12.20
CA GLU A 59 -16.94 -9.93 -13.43
C GLU A 59 -16.22 -9.28 -14.62
N ASP A 60 -16.56 -9.71 -15.83
CA ASP A 60 -15.99 -9.24 -17.11
C ASP A 60 -14.46 -9.45 -17.22
N ASN A 61 -13.93 -10.47 -16.52
CA ASN A 61 -12.51 -10.80 -16.50
C ASN A 61 -11.59 -9.63 -16.06
N ILE A 62 -12.04 -8.84 -15.13
CA ILE A 62 -11.25 -7.77 -14.51
C ILE A 62 -10.49 -8.36 -13.31
N GLY A 63 -9.17 -8.34 -13.34
CA GLY A 63 -8.34 -8.70 -12.19
C GLY A 63 -8.41 -7.58 -11.14
N TYR A 64 -8.42 -7.97 -9.87
CA TYR A 64 -8.35 -7.03 -8.75
C TYR A 64 -7.27 -7.49 -7.78
N ILE A 65 -6.34 -6.59 -7.44
CA ILE A 65 -5.28 -6.85 -6.47
C ILE A 65 -5.29 -5.71 -5.45
N TRP A 66 -5.51 -6.01 -4.18
CA TRP A 66 -5.39 -5.07 -3.08
C TRP A 66 -4.03 -5.25 -2.41
N ILE A 67 -3.17 -4.24 -2.46
CA ILE A 67 -1.84 -4.27 -1.86
C ILE A 67 -1.88 -3.49 -0.55
N TYR A 68 -1.56 -4.14 0.57
CA TYR A 68 -1.56 -3.54 1.90
C TYR A 68 -0.27 -2.79 2.24
N GLU A 69 0.87 -3.28 1.72
CA GLU A 69 2.19 -2.67 1.92
C GLU A 69 3.17 -3.12 0.83
N PHE A 70 4.20 -2.32 0.58
CA PHE A 70 5.27 -2.64 -0.39
C PHE A 70 6.51 -3.15 0.35
N GLU A 71 6.42 -4.27 1.05
CA GLU A 71 7.52 -4.80 1.87
C GLU A 71 7.79 -6.29 1.61
N GLY A 72 9.05 -6.68 1.85
CA GLY A 72 9.46 -8.08 1.89
C GLY A 72 9.16 -8.83 0.59
N LYS A 73 8.15 -9.71 0.60
CA LYS A 73 7.79 -10.56 -0.54
C LYS A 73 6.70 -9.98 -1.44
N THR A 74 6.28 -8.73 -1.25
CA THR A 74 5.17 -8.14 -2.01
C THR A 74 5.37 -8.25 -3.51
N LEU A 75 6.60 -8.04 -4.01
CA LEU A 75 6.89 -8.19 -5.45
C LEU A 75 6.56 -9.62 -5.93
N SER A 76 7.15 -10.65 -5.33
CA SER A 76 6.92 -12.03 -5.76
C SER A 76 5.47 -12.50 -5.56
N GLU A 77 4.81 -12.06 -4.48
CA GLU A 77 3.39 -12.37 -4.24
C GLU A 77 2.49 -11.68 -5.26
N PHE A 78 2.85 -10.45 -5.70
CA PHE A 78 2.14 -9.74 -6.77
C PHE A 78 2.34 -10.42 -8.12
N GLU A 79 3.56 -10.80 -8.47
CA GLU A 79 3.87 -11.53 -9.70
C GLU A 79 3.08 -12.85 -9.78
N ASP A 80 3.02 -13.62 -8.69
CA ASP A 80 2.26 -14.86 -8.60
C ASP A 80 0.75 -14.61 -8.79
N ALA A 81 0.20 -13.59 -8.11
CA ALA A 81 -1.21 -13.21 -8.22
C ALA A 81 -1.57 -12.71 -9.63
N TYR A 82 -0.71 -11.85 -10.20
CA TYR A 82 -0.86 -11.31 -11.55
C TYR A 82 -0.84 -12.42 -12.60
N ASN A 83 0.15 -13.30 -12.55
CA ASN A 83 0.27 -14.41 -13.48
C ASN A 83 -0.92 -15.36 -13.41
N LYS A 84 -1.40 -15.66 -12.20
CA LYS A 84 -2.61 -16.46 -12.02
C LYS A 84 -3.84 -15.80 -12.63
N LEU A 85 -4.07 -14.51 -12.39
CA LEU A 85 -5.18 -13.77 -12.99
C LEU A 85 -5.07 -13.74 -14.52
N LYS A 86 -3.85 -13.61 -15.07
CA LYS A 86 -3.58 -13.66 -16.51
C LYS A 86 -3.90 -15.04 -17.10
N GLU A 87 -3.51 -16.12 -16.44
CA GLU A 87 -3.87 -17.50 -16.83
C GLU A 87 -5.38 -17.74 -16.78
N ASP A 88 -6.09 -17.13 -15.83
CA ASP A 88 -7.55 -17.18 -15.68
C ASP A 88 -8.28 -16.28 -16.69
N GLY A 89 -7.54 -15.57 -17.55
CA GLY A 89 -8.09 -14.79 -18.68
C GLY A 89 -8.37 -13.32 -18.36
N MET A 90 -7.63 -12.70 -17.44
CA MET A 90 -7.74 -11.27 -17.10
C MET A 90 -7.52 -10.38 -18.33
N ASN A 91 -8.41 -9.39 -18.53
CA ASN A 91 -8.37 -8.42 -19.63
C ASN A 91 -7.97 -7.01 -19.17
N GLY A 92 -8.09 -6.69 -17.89
CA GLY A 92 -7.73 -5.42 -17.28
C GLY A 92 -7.46 -5.61 -15.79
N LEU A 93 -6.67 -4.73 -15.16
CA LEU A 93 -6.26 -4.85 -13.77
C LEU A 93 -6.68 -3.62 -12.96
N ILE A 94 -7.35 -3.86 -11.85
CA ILE A 94 -7.57 -2.85 -10.80
C ILE A 94 -6.59 -3.12 -9.67
N VAL A 95 -5.76 -2.12 -9.32
CA VAL A 95 -4.87 -2.17 -8.15
C VAL A 95 -5.41 -1.25 -7.08
N ASP A 96 -5.76 -1.81 -5.93
CA ASP A 96 -6.24 -1.04 -4.78
C ASP A 96 -5.10 -0.74 -3.82
N LEU A 97 -4.83 0.54 -3.61
CA LEU A 97 -3.78 1.05 -2.72
C LEU A 97 -4.38 1.87 -1.57
N ARG A 98 -5.67 1.74 -1.31
CA ARG A 98 -6.29 2.41 -0.16
C ARG A 98 -5.68 1.89 1.14
N ASP A 99 -5.39 2.82 2.05
CA ASP A 99 -4.77 2.56 3.35
C ASP A 99 -3.37 1.92 3.29
N ASN A 100 -2.72 1.93 2.12
CA ASN A 100 -1.36 1.45 1.94
C ASN A 100 -0.35 2.57 2.23
N PRO A 101 0.43 2.51 3.34
CA PRO A 101 1.36 3.58 3.74
C PRO A 101 2.65 3.61 2.89
N GLY A 102 2.80 2.69 1.95
CA GLY A 102 4.00 2.52 1.14
C GLY A 102 4.85 1.34 1.58
N GLY A 103 6.17 1.53 1.61
CA GLY A 103 7.14 0.50 1.96
C GLY A 103 8.49 0.71 1.24
N ASP A 104 9.09 -0.39 0.80
CA ASP A 104 10.41 -0.43 0.19
C ASP A 104 10.43 0.18 -1.20
N LEU A 105 11.43 1.04 -1.44
CA LEU A 105 11.63 1.70 -2.72
C LEU A 105 11.95 0.70 -3.84
N ASP A 106 12.80 -0.28 -3.57
CA ASP A 106 13.17 -1.28 -4.57
C ASP A 106 11.97 -2.15 -5.00
N VAL A 107 11.07 -2.48 -4.06
CA VAL A 107 9.85 -3.24 -4.37
C VAL A 107 8.96 -2.46 -5.33
N VAL A 108 8.70 -1.18 -5.06
CA VAL A 108 7.81 -0.38 -5.91
C VAL A 108 8.43 -0.06 -7.26
N ILE A 109 9.78 0.13 -7.36
CA ILE A 109 10.46 0.33 -8.63
C ILE A 109 10.27 -0.89 -9.52
N ASN A 110 10.52 -2.10 -9.01
CA ASN A 110 10.35 -3.33 -9.77
C ASN A 110 8.89 -3.56 -10.19
N LEU A 111 7.92 -3.19 -9.33
CA LEU A 111 6.50 -3.26 -9.71
C LEU A 111 6.12 -2.24 -10.77
N CYS A 112 6.69 -1.03 -10.76
CA CYS A 112 6.50 -0.06 -11.84
C CYS A 112 7.09 -0.56 -13.15
N ASP A 113 8.29 -1.15 -13.10
CA ASP A 113 9.01 -1.68 -14.26
C ASP A 113 8.18 -2.75 -15.01
N MET A 114 7.43 -3.58 -14.30
CA MET A 114 6.54 -4.58 -14.92
C MET A 114 5.53 -3.99 -15.92
N PHE A 115 5.16 -2.71 -15.78
CA PHE A 115 4.08 -2.07 -16.56
C PHE A 115 4.56 -0.89 -17.41
N LEU A 116 5.82 -0.49 -17.27
CA LEU A 116 6.38 0.64 -17.98
C LEU A 116 7.33 0.18 -19.08
N ASP A 117 7.18 0.74 -20.26
CA ASP A 117 8.22 0.65 -21.29
C ASP A 117 9.46 1.46 -20.89
N ASP A 118 10.54 1.36 -21.69
CA ASP A 118 11.80 2.09 -21.46
C ASP A 118 11.57 3.56 -21.06
N GLY A 119 12.19 3.98 -19.99
CA GLY A 119 12.14 5.35 -19.51
C GLY A 119 12.19 5.54 -18.00
N LEU A 120 12.05 6.79 -17.58
CA LEU A 120 12.16 7.17 -16.17
C LEU A 120 10.95 6.70 -15.36
N ILE A 121 11.21 6.03 -14.23
CA ILE A 121 10.23 5.72 -13.19
C ILE A 121 10.15 6.89 -12.20
N LEU A 122 11.30 7.26 -11.64
CA LEU A 122 11.47 8.41 -10.74
C LEU A 122 12.95 8.80 -10.69
N TYR A 123 13.23 9.98 -10.15
CA TYR A 123 14.56 10.30 -9.67
C TYR A 123 14.52 10.91 -8.27
N THR A 124 15.62 10.77 -7.52
CA THR A 124 15.78 11.39 -6.21
C THR A 124 16.76 12.56 -6.29
N LYS A 125 16.56 13.55 -5.42
CA LYS A 125 17.42 14.72 -5.31
C LYS A 125 17.80 14.99 -3.87
N ASP A 126 19.08 14.90 -3.56
CA ASP A 126 19.60 15.23 -2.22
C ASP A 126 19.77 16.76 -2.05
N LYS A 127 20.11 17.16 -0.80
CA LYS A 127 20.35 18.58 -0.46
C LYS A 127 21.48 19.26 -1.26
N ASN A 128 22.34 18.49 -1.92
CA ASN A 128 23.44 18.99 -2.75
C ASN A 128 23.08 19.01 -4.23
N GLY A 129 21.84 18.60 -4.58
CA GLY A 129 21.36 18.51 -5.94
C GLY A 129 21.89 17.28 -6.69
N LYS A 130 22.39 16.26 -5.98
CA LYS A 130 22.79 15.00 -6.59
C LYS A 130 21.53 14.18 -6.88
N ASN A 131 21.39 13.79 -8.15
CA ASN A 131 20.27 12.96 -8.60
C ASN A 131 20.69 11.48 -8.69
N GLN A 132 19.74 10.61 -8.37
CA GLN A 132 19.79 9.19 -8.70
C GLN A 132 18.51 8.88 -9.49
N GLU A 133 18.66 8.37 -10.70
CA GLU A 133 17.57 8.01 -11.59
C GLU A 133 17.28 6.51 -11.49
N PHE A 134 16.01 6.17 -11.56
CA PHE A 134 15.51 4.81 -11.63
C PHE A 134 14.72 4.66 -12.91
N MET A 135 15.18 3.73 -13.76
CA MET A 135 14.68 3.56 -15.12
C MET A 135 13.94 2.23 -15.23
N ALA A 136 12.88 2.22 -16.02
CA ALA A 136 12.26 1.00 -16.51
C ALA A 136 13.03 0.47 -17.73
N ASP A 137 12.95 -0.83 -17.93
CA ASP A 137 13.43 -1.48 -19.16
C ASP A 137 12.29 -1.59 -20.19
N ALA A 138 12.56 -2.22 -21.36
CA ALA A 138 11.58 -2.27 -22.45
C ALA A 138 10.62 -3.48 -22.37
N ASP A 139 10.78 -4.37 -21.40
CA ASP A 139 9.96 -5.59 -21.27
C ASP A 139 8.82 -5.36 -20.29
N CYS A 140 7.68 -4.91 -20.79
CA CYS A 140 6.54 -4.56 -19.95
C CYS A 140 5.23 -5.27 -20.34
N GLU A 141 4.38 -5.47 -19.35
CA GLU A 141 3.02 -5.94 -19.53
C GLU A 141 2.12 -4.78 -19.99
N LYS A 142 1.41 -4.98 -21.11
CA LYS A 142 0.48 -3.98 -21.66
C LYS A 142 -0.94 -4.41 -21.40
N LEU A 143 -1.55 -3.82 -20.39
CA LEU A 143 -2.90 -4.12 -19.94
C LEU A 143 -3.56 -2.83 -19.43
N PRO A 144 -4.85 -2.56 -19.74
CA PRO A 144 -5.57 -1.46 -19.13
C PRO A 144 -5.52 -1.56 -17.60
N MET A 145 -5.20 -0.43 -16.93
CA MET A 145 -5.08 -0.40 -15.48
C MET A 145 -5.88 0.75 -14.87
N VAL A 146 -6.51 0.45 -13.72
CA VAL A 146 -7.10 1.45 -12.84
C VAL A 146 -6.50 1.28 -11.44
N ILE A 147 -6.13 2.39 -10.80
CA ILE A 147 -5.61 2.40 -9.44
C ILE A 147 -6.62 3.08 -8.53
N ILE A 148 -6.93 2.47 -7.39
CA ILE A 148 -7.79 3.08 -6.37
C ILE A 148 -6.90 3.62 -5.26
N THR A 149 -7.10 4.90 -4.88
CA THR A 149 -6.33 5.57 -3.83
C THR A 149 -7.23 6.28 -2.80
N ASN A 150 -6.69 6.50 -1.61
CA ASN A 150 -7.27 7.38 -0.62
C ASN A 150 -6.17 8.24 0.06
N GLU A 151 -6.57 9.06 1.01
CA GLU A 151 -5.69 9.96 1.78
C GLU A 151 -4.61 9.26 2.62
N ASN A 152 -4.72 7.94 2.78
CA ASN A 152 -3.73 7.11 3.49
C ASN A 152 -2.78 6.36 2.53
N SER A 153 -3.02 6.44 1.22
CA SER A 153 -2.08 5.96 0.20
C SER A 153 -0.84 6.85 0.20
N ALA A 154 0.32 6.33 0.59
CA ALA A 154 1.50 7.17 0.84
C ALA A 154 2.81 6.58 0.29
N SER A 155 3.83 7.44 0.06
CA SER A 155 5.21 7.01 -0.25
C SER A 155 5.29 6.09 -1.49
N ALA A 156 5.67 4.81 -1.34
CA ALA A 156 5.73 3.84 -2.45
C ALA A 156 4.40 3.72 -3.21
N SER A 157 3.25 3.80 -2.52
CA SER A 157 1.93 3.83 -3.18
C SER A 157 1.79 5.03 -4.11
N GLU A 158 2.36 6.17 -3.73
CA GLU A 158 2.32 7.39 -4.55
C GLU A 158 3.30 7.33 -5.72
N ILE A 159 4.43 6.65 -5.57
CA ILE A 159 5.36 6.37 -6.66
C ILE A 159 4.68 5.50 -7.72
N PHE A 160 4.09 4.38 -7.30
CA PHE A 160 3.36 3.47 -8.20
C PHE A 160 2.23 4.21 -8.92
N THR A 161 1.38 4.89 -8.17
CA THR A 161 0.23 5.62 -8.71
C THR A 161 0.66 6.72 -9.66
N GLY A 162 1.58 7.58 -9.23
CA GLY A 162 1.98 8.78 -9.96
C GLY A 162 2.76 8.46 -11.22
N CYS A 163 3.71 7.52 -11.15
CA CYS A 163 4.49 7.11 -12.29
C CYS A 163 3.61 6.49 -13.39
N LEU A 164 2.76 5.51 -13.05
CA LEU A 164 1.88 4.86 -14.03
C LEU A 164 0.82 5.82 -14.61
N LYS A 165 0.32 6.75 -13.79
CA LYS A 165 -0.56 7.81 -14.26
C LYS A 165 0.12 8.75 -15.24
N GLU A 166 1.31 9.29 -14.90
CA GLU A 166 2.05 10.24 -15.75
C GLU A 166 2.53 9.62 -17.07
N ARG A 167 2.82 8.33 -17.07
CA ARG A 167 3.17 7.55 -18.25
C ARG A 167 1.95 7.09 -19.05
N GLY A 168 0.74 7.40 -18.61
CA GLY A 168 -0.52 7.08 -19.29
C GLY A 168 -0.92 5.60 -19.26
N VAL A 169 -0.31 4.82 -18.39
CA VAL A 169 -0.59 3.39 -18.22
C VAL A 169 -1.85 3.17 -17.38
N ALA A 170 -2.09 4.00 -16.36
CA ALA A 170 -3.19 3.83 -15.45
C ALA A 170 -4.10 5.07 -15.33
N LYS A 171 -5.39 4.85 -15.04
CA LYS A 171 -6.32 5.85 -14.52
C LYS A 171 -6.44 5.72 -13.01
N VAL A 172 -6.67 6.82 -12.32
CA VAL A 172 -6.74 6.86 -10.85
C VAL A 172 -8.14 7.25 -10.41
N VAL A 173 -8.71 6.45 -9.50
CA VAL A 173 -10.05 6.64 -8.90
C VAL A 173 -9.89 6.77 -7.38
N GLY A 174 -10.71 7.58 -6.75
CA GLY A 174 -10.80 7.70 -5.30
C GLY A 174 -10.45 9.08 -4.80
N LYS A 175 -9.49 9.18 -3.86
CA LYS A 175 -9.11 10.46 -3.23
C LYS A 175 -7.65 10.80 -3.51
N ASN A 176 -7.33 12.08 -3.29
CA ASN A 176 -5.94 12.54 -3.30
C ASN A 176 -5.11 11.77 -2.29
N THR A 177 -3.89 11.37 -2.66
CA THR A 177 -2.98 10.63 -1.80
C THR A 177 -2.36 11.53 -0.72
N PHE A 178 -1.61 10.93 0.19
CA PHE A 178 -1.06 11.58 1.39
C PHE A 178 -0.09 12.74 1.11
N GLY A 179 0.79 12.60 0.11
CA GLY A 179 1.83 13.60 -0.20
C GLY A 179 3.15 13.37 0.55
N LYS A 180 3.66 12.14 0.61
CA LYS A 180 4.98 11.83 1.20
C LYS A 180 6.02 11.62 0.10
N GLY A 181 6.56 12.70 -0.44
CA GLY A 181 7.56 12.72 -1.51
C GLY A 181 9.02 12.76 -1.02
N ILE A 182 9.34 12.04 0.07
CA ILE A 182 10.69 12.02 0.67
C ILE A 182 11.18 10.59 0.90
N VAL A 183 12.50 10.41 0.72
CA VAL A 183 13.21 9.19 1.06
C VAL A 183 13.89 9.36 2.43
N GLN A 184 13.70 8.39 3.30
CA GLN A 184 14.26 8.40 4.65
C GLN A 184 15.10 7.15 4.89
N ALA A 185 16.31 7.33 5.40
CA ALA A 185 17.17 6.25 5.87
C ALA A 185 17.08 6.09 7.39
N LEU A 186 17.14 4.86 7.84
CA LEU A 186 17.25 4.50 9.26
C LEU A 186 18.69 4.13 9.58
N PHE A 187 19.28 4.84 10.52
CA PHE A 187 20.64 4.56 11.02
C PHE A 187 20.53 4.00 12.43
N GLU A 188 21.04 2.78 12.62
CA GLU A 188 21.18 2.20 13.97
C GLU A 188 22.39 2.81 14.68
N LEU A 189 22.23 3.13 15.97
CA LEU A 189 23.26 3.66 16.82
C LEU A 189 23.85 2.56 17.70
N GLU A 190 25.07 2.80 18.25
CA GLU A 190 25.80 1.81 19.07
C GLU A 190 25.06 1.38 20.34
N ASP A 191 24.15 2.19 20.84
CA ASP A 191 23.32 1.91 22.02
C ASP A 191 22.03 1.14 21.69
N GLY A 192 21.82 0.75 20.41
CA GLY A 192 20.63 0.06 19.93
C GLY A 192 19.43 0.98 19.62
N SER A 193 19.59 2.30 19.77
CA SER A 193 18.63 3.27 19.27
C SER A 193 18.80 3.52 17.78
N GLY A 194 17.82 4.19 17.13
CA GLY A 194 17.89 4.52 15.71
C GLY A 194 17.56 5.97 15.44
N ILE A 195 18.16 6.51 14.38
CA ILE A 195 17.83 7.83 13.84
C ILE A 195 17.26 7.65 12.43
N LYS A 196 16.07 8.21 12.19
CA LYS A 196 15.46 8.29 10.86
C LYS A 196 15.71 9.68 10.29
N ILE A 197 16.45 9.74 9.17
CA ILE A 197 16.86 10.99 8.53
C ILE A 197 16.32 11.05 7.12
N THR A 198 15.76 12.19 6.72
CA THR A 198 15.41 12.46 5.33
C THR A 198 16.69 12.70 4.54
N GLU A 199 16.94 11.90 3.52
CA GLU A 199 18.12 11.97 2.67
C GLU A 199 17.86 12.73 1.36
N SER A 200 16.67 12.55 0.78
CA SER A 200 16.32 13.15 -0.51
C SER A 200 14.82 13.32 -0.67
N GLU A 201 14.45 14.17 -1.61
CA GLU A 201 13.11 14.22 -2.20
C GLU A 201 13.09 13.36 -3.46
N TYR A 202 11.94 12.78 -3.80
CA TYR A 202 11.77 12.12 -5.08
C TYR A 202 10.80 12.86 -6.00
N TYR A 203 11.08 12.73 -7.27
CA TYR A 203 10.37 13.40 -8.36
C TYR A 203 9.88 12.35 -9.36
N LEU A 204 8.65 12.49 -9.80
CA LEU A 204 8.03 11.67 -10.82
C LEU A 204 8.54 12.05 -12.23
N PRO A 205 8.19 11.26 -13.27
CA PRO A 205 8.72 11.47 -14.63
C PRO A 205 8.52 12.89 -15.17
N ASN A 206 7.43 13.56 -14.85
CA ASN A 206 7.14 14.94 -15.30
C ASN A 206 7.76 16.04 -14.39
N ASP A 207 8.80 15.70 -13.62
CA ASP A 207 9.49 16.63 -12.71
C ASP A 207 8.61 17.16 -11.56
N ILE A 208 7.62 16.37 -11.14
CA ILE A 208 6.69 16.73 -10.08
C ILE A 208 7.15 16.14 -8.75
N CYS A 209 7.46 17.01 -7.77
CA CYS A 209 7.62 16.61 -6.38
C CYS A 209 6.25 16.56 -5.72
N ILE A 210 5.87 15.38 -5.25
CA ILE A 210 4.55 15.18 -4.61
C ILE A 210 4.52 15.54 -3.14
N HIS A 211 5.66 15.92 -2.54
CA HIS A 211 5.75 16.19 -1.11
C HIS A 211 4.82 17.35 -0.69
N GLY A 212 3.89 17.05 0.24
CA GLY A 212 2.88 17.98 0.71
C GLY A 212 1.71 18.24 -0.26
N VAL A 213 1.70 17.58 -1.43
CA VAL A 213 0.68 17.75 -2.48
C VAL A 213 -0.12 16.46 -2.72
N GLY A 214 0.58 15.32 -2.85
CA GLY A 214 -0.02 14.04 -3.21
C GLY A 214 -0.33 13.90 -4.71
N ILE A 215 -1.00 12.82 -5.06
CA ILE A 215 -1.46 12.50 -6.41
C ILE A 215 -2.99 12.66 -6.45
N ALA A 216 -3.46 13.61 -7.24
CA ALA A 216 -4.90 13.78 -7.44
C ALA A 216 -5.45 12.65 -8.32
N PRO A 217 -6.64 12.10 -8.04
CA PRO A 217 -7.27 11.11 -8.89
C PRO A 217 -7.76 11.74 -10.21
N ASP A 218 -7.98 10.90 -11.24
CA ASP A 218 -8.68 11.31 -12.47
C ASP A 218 -10.20 11.36 -12.24
N TYR A 219 -10.68 10.49 -11.36
CA TYR A 219 -12.09 10.41 -10.94
C TYR A 219 -12.17 10.48 -9.42
N GLU A 220 -12.56 11.65 -8.91
CA GLU A 220 -12.72 11.84 -7.46
C GLU A 220 -14.01 11.19 -6.98
N VAL A 221 -13.90 10.27 -6.03
CA VAL A 221 -15.03 9.53 -5.45
C VAL A 221 -14.83 9.40 -3.94
N GLU A 222 -15.85 9.80 -3.17
CA GLU A 222 -15.89 9.59 -1.73
C GLU A 222 -16.32 8.15 -1.40
N LEU A 223 -15.73 7.59 -0.34
CA LEU A 223 -16.21 6.35 0.26
C LEU A 223 -17.17 6.70 1.41
N ASP A 224 -18.42 6.25 1.32
CA ASP A 224 -19.31 6.26 2.47
C ASP A 224 -18.91 5.11 3.41
N TYR A 225 -18.12 5.47 4.44
CA TYR A 225 -17.56 4.50 5.36
C TYR A 225 -18.64 3.79 6.20
N GLU A 226 -19.76 4.46 6.50
CA GLU A 226 -20.87 3.85 7.23
C GLU A 226 -21.58 2.79 6.38
N ALA A 227 -21.87 3.09 5.11
CA ALA A 227 -22.42 2.14 4.15
C ALA A 227 -21.46 0.96 3.90
N TYR A 228 -20.17 1.26 3.71
CA TYR A 228 -19.14 0.22 3.54
C TYR A 228 -19.08 -0.76 4.72
N LEU A 229 -19.11 -0.27 5.97
CA LEU A 229 -19.10 -1.13 7.15
C LEU A 229 -20.38 -1.95 7.29
N LYS A 230 -21.52 -1.37 6.92
CA LYS A 230 -22.84 -1.96 7.11
C LYS A 230 -23.16 -3.07 6.10
N ASP A 231 -22.95 -2.79 4.81
CA ASP A 231 -23.40 -3.64 3.71
C ASP A 231 -22.36 -3.86 2.62
N LYS A 232 -21.12 -3.38 2.83
CA LYS A 232 -20.00 -3.47 1.90
C LYS A 232 -20.18 -2.71 0.59
N THR A 233 -21.06 -1.71 0.57
CA THR A 233 -21.17 -0.78 -0.57
C THR A 233 -19.88 0.00 -0.74
N ASP A 234 -19.23 -0.13 -1.90
CA ASP A 234 -17.92 0.48 -2.21
C ASP A 234 -18.00 1.29 -3.50
N ALA A 235 -18.42 2.55 -3.38
CA ALA A 235 -18.57 3.46 -4.52
C ALA A 235 -17.24 3.70 -5.28
N GLN A 236 -16.08 3.60 -4.62
CA GLN A 236 -14.78 3.75 -5.26
C GLN A 236 -14.43 2.53 -6.11
N LYS A 237 -14.66 1.31 -5.59
CA LYS A 237 -14.48 0.06 -6.34
C LYS A 237 -15.46 -0.01 -7.51
N ASP A 238 -16.73 0.35 -7.30
CA ASP A 238 -17.74 0.38 -8.36
C ASP A 238 -17.34 1.34 -9.49
N LYS A 239 -16.84 2.54 -9.14
CA LYS A 239 -16.35 3.49 -10.14
C LYS A 239 -15.11 3.01 -10.87
N ALA A 240 -14.20 2.33 -10.18
CA ALA A 240 -13.01 1.74 -10.81
C ALA A 240 -13.39 0.66 -11.83
N ILE A 241 -14.40 -0.18 -11.52
CA ILE A 241 -14.95 -1.16 -12.46
C ILE A 241 -15.59 -0.47 -13.66
N GLU A 242 -16.36 0.60 -13.45
CA GLU A 242 -16.96 1.39 -14.53
C GLU A 242 -15.90 1.95 -15.48
N VAL A 243 -14.86 2.61 -14.94
CA VAL A 243 -13.74 3.16 -15.70
C VAL A 243 -12.98 2.05 -16.44
N MET A 244 -12.75 0.90 -15.80
CA MET A 244 -12.12 -0.23 -16.46
C MET A 244 -12.93 -0.73 -17.66
N LYS A 245 -14.25 -0.83 -17.53
CA LYS A 245 -15.13 -1.21 -18.64
C LYS A 245 -15.09 -0.22 -19.81
N GLU A 246 -14.93 1.07 -19.53
CA GLU A 246 -14.71 2.10 -20.56
C GLU A 246 -13.39 1.83 -21.29
N LEU A 247 -12.29 1.62 -20.56
CA LEU A 247 -10.95 1.36 -21.12
C LEU A 247 -10.89 0.06 -21.96
N LEU A 248 -11.70 -0.94 -21.62
CA LEU A 248 -11.74 -2.20 -22.36
C LEU A 248 -12.55 -2.10 -23.67
N ASN A 249 -13.35 -1.05 -23.85
CA ASN A 249 -14.17 -0.83 -25.04
C ASN A 249 -13.57 0.18 -26.04
N ASP A 250 -12.49 0.88 -25.66
CA ASP A 250 -11.74 1.82 -26.51
C ASP A 250 -10.65 1.09 -27.33
#